data_fb98a87a0f45eba6485ceb2730d9469f
#
_entry.id   fb98a87a0f45eba6485ceb2730d9469f
#
_cell.length_a   1.000
_cell.length_b   1.000
_cell.length_c   1.000
_cell.angle_alpha   90.00
_cell.angle_beta   90.00
_cell.angle_gamma   90.00
#
_symmetry.space_group_name_H-M   'P 1'
#
loop_
_entity.id
_entity.type
_entity.pdbx_description
1 polymer ?
#
loop_
_entity_poly.entity_id
_entity_poly.type
_entity_poly.pdbx_seq_one_letter_code
_entity_poly.pdbx_strand_id
1 'polypeptide(L)'
;MPETAPLPLFDVRNTGLWVKAIVRKRDQLLGKRVLGATKYTTPAELVSEFTQAFPEAGKAASFFSMPHEMFLQVVQDVMGLPDWAAESILEMMRLVNEGGYFGFESLEDSLAVLEDEPTAWVDFLKRNEAFKDLK
;
A
#
# COMPACT_ATOMS: atom_id res chain seq x y z
N MET A 1 -1.06 8.78 11.06
CA MET A 1 -1.16 9.07 9.61
C MET A 1 -2.53 9.62 9.33
N PRO A 2 -2.71 10.71 8.57
CA PRO A 2 -4.02 11.23 8.18
C PRO A 2 -4.71 10.32 7.16
N GLU A 3 -6.04 10.43 7.07
CA GLU A 3 -6.85 9.66 6.12
C GLU A 3 -6.56 9.96 4.64
N THR A 4 -5.90 11.09 4.39
CA THR A 4 -5.53 11.58 3.05
C THR A 4 -4.08 11.27 2.66
N ALA A 5 -3.33 10.55 3.50
CA ALA A 5 -1.93 10.23 3.22
C ALA A 5 -1.81 9.31 1.99
N PRO A 6 -1.01 9.68 0.97
CA PRO A 6 -0.85 8.87 -0.22
C PRO A 6 0.09 7.69 0.03
N LEU A 7 -0.44 6.48 -0.05
CA LEU A 7 0.28 5.23 0.10
C LEU A 7 0.48 4.58 -1.27
N PRO A 8 1.69 4.20 -1.64
CA PRO A 8 1.89 3.36 -2.81
C PRO A 8 1.39 1.95 -2.52
N LEU A 9 0.46 1.47 -3.31
CA LEU A 9 -0.18 0.17 -3.12
C LEU A 9 0.17 -0.79 -4.24
N PHE A 10 0.48 -2.04 -3.90
CA PHE A 10 0.57 -3.14 -4.85
C PHE A 10 0.27 -4.49 -4.19
N ASP A 11 -0.18 -5.46 -4.98
CA ASP A 11 -0.29 -6.85 -4.54
C ASP A 11 1.11 -7.50 -4.61
N VAL A 12 1.61 -8.03 -3.49
CA VAL A 12 2.93 -8.67 -3.42
C VAL A 12 3.09 -9.83 -4.42
N ARG A 13 1.99 -10.48 -4.81
CA ARG A 13 1.97 -11.53 -5.82
C ARG A 13 2.34 -11.02 -7.22
N ASN A 14 2.19 -9.71 -7.44
CA ASN A 14 2.55 -9.06 -8.69
C ASN A 14 4.00 -8.60 -8.76
N THR A 15 4.82 -8.80 -7.72
CA THR A 15 6.26 -8.44 -7.73
C THR A 15 6.96 -8.96 -8.99
N GLY A 16 6.60 -10.19 -9.42
CA GLY A 16 7.13 -10.79 -10.64
C GLY A 16 6.87 -10.01 -11.94
N LEU A 17 5.82 -9.17 -12.00
CA LEU A 17 5.53 -8.35 -13.18
C LEU A 17 6.62 -7.30 -13.39
N TRP A 18 7.01 -6.58 -12.34
CA TRP A 18 8.10 -5.60 -12.39
C TRP A 18 9.44 -6.27 -12.66
N VAL A 19 9.75 -7.38 -11.99
CA VAL A 19 10.99 -8.15 -12.22
C VAL A 19 11.06 -8.62 -13.69
N LYS A 20 9.98 -9.21 -14.22
CA LYS A 20 9.86 -9.61 -15.62
C LYS A 20 10.12 -8.44 -16.57
N ALA A 21 9.49 -7.30 -16.33
CA ALA A 21 9.65 -6.11 -17.15
C ALA A 21 11.09 -5.59 -17.13
N ILE A 22 11.71 -5.50 -15.95
CA ILE A 22 13.10 -5.05 -15.79
C ILE A 22 14.06 -5.97 -16.55
N VAL A 23 13.88 -7.28 -16.45
CA VAL A 23 14.74 -8.25 -17.13
C VAL A 23 14.56 -8.17 -18.66
N ARG A 24 13.32 -8.13 -19.13
CA ARG A 24 13.02 -8.11 -20.58
C ARG A 24 13.37 -6.80 -21.27
N LYS A 25 13.18 -5.68 -20.59
CA LYS A 25 13.45 -4.33 -21.08
C LYS A 25 14.76 -3.76 -20.54
N ARG A 26 15.67 -4.63 -20.11
CA ARG A 26 16.93 -4.26 -19.45
C ARG A 26 17.67 -3.12 -20.16
N ASP A 27 17.85 -3.22 -21.48
CA ASP A 27 18.65 -2.24 -22.23
C ASP A 27 18.01 -0.84 -22.26
N GLN A 28 16.69 -0.75 -22.06
CA GLN A 28 15.94 0.49 -21.97
C GLN A 28 15.89 1.04 -20.54
N LEU A 29 16.05 0.16 -19.54
CA LEU A 29 15.85 0.47 -18.11
C LEU A 29 17.16 0.60 -17.32
N LEU A 30 18.32 0.31 -17.92
CA LEU A 30 19.61 0.50 -17.26
C LEU A 30 19.77 1.93 -16.75
N GLY A 31 20.08 2.06 -15.47
CA GLY A 31 20.21 3.36 -14.78
C GLY A 31 18.91 4.08 -14.49
N LYS A 32 17.75 3.49 -14.81
CA LYS A 32 16.44 4.03 -14.49
C LYS A 32 15.88 3.38 -13.22
N ARG A 33 15.08 4.13 -12.49
CA ARG A 33 14.32 3.64 -11.34
C ARG A 33 12.94 3.18 -11.83
N VAL A 34 12.53 1.99 -11.40
CA VAL A 34 11.19 1.44 -11.64
C VAL A 34 10.48 1.35 -10.29
N LEU A 35 9.38 2.08 -10.15
CA LEU A 35 8.60 2.16 -8.91
C LEU A 35 7.59 1.03 -8.87
N GLY A 36 7.72 0.15 -7.86
CA GLY A 36 6.87 -1.03 -7.71
C GLY A 36 5.56 -0.70 -6.98
N ALA A 37 4.65 0.00 -7.64
CA ALA A 37 3.32 0.29 -7.12
C ALA A 37 2.28 0.31 -8.25
N THR A 38 1.06 -0.11 -7.93
CA THR A 38 -0.08 -0.09 -8.86
C THR A 38 -0.71 1.30 -8.94
N LYS A 39 -0.88 1.92 -7.77
CA LYS A 39 -1.39 3.29 -7.63
C LYS A 39 -0.98 3.88 -6.30
N TYR A 40 -1.05 5.20 -6.18
CA TYR A 40 -1.19 5.83 -4.88
C TYR A 40 -2.65 5.76 -4.45
N THR A 41 -2.88 5.46 -3.20
CA THR A 41 -4.20 5.43 -2.60
C THR A 41 -4.16 6.02 -1.19
N THR A 42 -5.27 6.49 -0.70
CA THR A 42 -5.38 6.99 0.66
C THR A 42 -6.10 5.99 1.57
N PRO A 43 -5.93 6.06 2.90
CA PRO A 43 -6.73 5.25 3.83
C PRO A 43 -8.24 5.43 3.62
N ALA A 44 -8.70 6.65 3.32
CA ALA A 44 -10.11 6.93 3.02
C ALA A 44 -10.59 6.20 1.76
N GLU A 45 -9.77 6.19 0.69
CA GLU A 45 -10.07 5.45 -0.54
C GLU A 45 -10.08 3.94 -0.31
N LEU A 46 -9.16 3.39 0.49
CA LEU A 46 -9.15 1.97 0.84
C LEU A 46 -10.45 1.54 1.53
N VAL A 47 -10.95 2.35 2.48
CA VAL A 47 -12.23 2.10 3.16
C VAL A 47 -13.39 2.22 2.19
N SER A 48 -13.41 3.23 1.33
CA SER A 48 -14.45 3.44 0.32
C SER A 48 -14.53 2.26 -0.67
N GLU A 49 -13.39 1.85 -1.23
CA GLU A 49 -13.34 0.73 -2.17
C GLU A 49 -13.68 -0.61 -1.49
N PHE A 50 -13.30 -0.80 -0.21
CA PHE A 50 -13.72 -1.95 0.58
C PHE A 50 -15.24 -1.98 0.77
N THR A 51 -15.85 -0.83 1.12
CA THR A 51 -17.30 -0.71 1.28
C THR A 51 -18.04 -0.98 -0.03
N GLN A 52 -17.48 -0.56 -1.16
CA GLN A 52 -18.05 -0.88 -2.48
C GLN A 52 -17.97 -2.38 -2.81
N ALA A 53 -16.85 -3.03 -2.42
CA ALA A 53 -16.67 -4.46 -2.66
C ALA A 53 -17.56 -5.34 -1.75
N PHE A 54 -17.78 -4.92 -0.51
CA PHE A 54 -18.52 -5.63 0.53
C PHE A 54 -19.48 -4.69 1.27
N PRO A 55 -20.67 -4.39 0.69
CA PRO A 55 -21.58 -3.38 1.24
C PRO A 55 -22.05 -3.65 2.66
N GLU A 56 -22.25 -4.90 3.05
CA GLU A 56 -22.70 -5.23 4.40
C GLU A 56 -21.56 -5.11 5.43
N ALA A 57 -20.40 -5.67 5.15
CA ALA A 57 -19.23 -5.57 6.00
C ALA A 57 -18.71 -4.12 6.07
N GLY A 58 -18.80 -3.40 4.97
CA GLY A 58 -18.36 -2.01 4.82
C GLY A 58 -19.13 -1.01 5.67
N LYS A 59 -20.36 -1.33 6.10
CA LYS A 59 -21.14 -0.44 7.00
C LYS A 59 -20.41 -0.13 8.31
N ALA A 60 -19.57 -1.04 8.78
CA ALA A 60 -18.77 -0.87 10.00
C ALA A 60 -17.33 -0.46 9.72
N ALA A 61 -16.93 -0.40 8.46
CA ALA A 61 -15.57 -0.05 8.09
C ALA A 61 -15.33 1.45 8.27
N SER A 62 -14.25 1.80 8.97
CA SER A 62 -13.84 3.18 9.16
C SER A 62 -12.33 3.26 9.27
N PHE A 63 -11.78 4.42 8.94
CA PHE A 63 -10.39 4.74 9.21
C PHE A 63 -10.29 5.44 10.58
N PHE A 64 -9.29 5.06 11.35
CA PHE A 64 -8.96 5.72 12.61
C PHE A 64 -7.48 6.12 12.60
N SER A 65 -7.23 7.43 12.66
CA SER A 65 -5.87 7.96 12.81
C SER A 65 -5.43 7.85 14.28
N MET A 66 -4.65 6.82 14.58
CA MET A 66 -4.20 6.54 15.93
C MET A 66 -3.24 7.62 16.43
N PRO A 67 -3.45 8.18 17.65
CA PRO A 67 -2.47 9.04 18.30
C PRO A 67 -1.12 8.36 18.50
N HIS A 68 -0.02 9.13 18.53
CA HIS A 68 1.35 8.60 18.59
C HIS A 68 1.57 7.65 19.77
N GLU A 69 1.20 8.06 20.97
CA GLU A 69 1.38 7.24 22.20
C GLU A 69 0.63 5.91 22.10
N MET A 70 -0.60 5.94 21.61
CA MET A 70 -1.40 4.74 21.40
C MET A 70 -0.77 3.85 20.31
N PHE A 71 -0.25 4.44 19.23
CA PHE A 71 0.43 3.68 18.18
C PHE A 71 1.68 2.97 18.71
N LEU A 72 2.53 3.66 19.45
CA LEU A 72 3.71 3.07 20.07
C LEU A 72 3.35 1.92 21.01
N GLN A 73 2.36 2.13 21.88
CA GLN A 73 1.89 1.10 22.79
C GLN A 73 1.36 -0.13 22.04
N VAL A 74 0.52 0.06 21.03
CA VAL A 74 -0.04 -1.06 20.24
C VAL A 74 1.06 -1.83 19.51
N VAL A 75 2.04 -1.15 18.92
CA VAL A 75 3.15 -1.82 18.24
C VAL A 75 4.02 -2.63 19.23
N GLN A 76 4.28 -2.09 20.40
CA GLN A 76 5.01 -2.80 21.45
C GLN A 76 4.23 -4.01 21.97
N ASP A 77 2.97 -3.82 22.33
CA ASP A 77 2.12 -4.87 22.93
C ASP A 77 1.78 -6.00 21.96
N VAL A 78 1.48 -5.67 20.69
CA VAL A 78 1.05 -6.65 19.69
C VAL A 78 2.23 -7.31 18.97
N MET A 79 3.28 -6.54 18.67
CA MET A 79 4.44 -7.03 17.91
C MET A 79 5.63 -7.40 18.79
N GLY A 80 5.57 -7.08 20.09
CA GLY A 80 6.66 -7.35 21.03
C GLY A 80 7.95 -6.57 20.71
N LEU A 81 7.83 -5.43 20.03
CA LEU A 81 8.99 -4.65 19.60
C LEU A 81 9.50 -3.76 20.74
N PRO A 82 10.82 -3.56 20.84
CA PRO A 82 11.41 -2.59 21.76
C PRO A 82 11.09 -1.15 21.33
N ASP A 83 11.17 -0.21 22.26
CA ASP A 83 10.82 1.21 22.08
C ASP A 83 11.43 1.81 20.81
N TRP A 84 12.74 1.63 20.60
CA TRP A 84 13.44 2.17 19.42
C TRP A 84 12.89 1.65 18.08
N ALA A 85 12.42 0.41 18.05
CA ALA A 85 11.87 -0.18 16.82
C ALA A 85 10.44 0.35 16.58
N ALA A 86 9.62 0.48 17.62
CA ALA A 86 8.30 1.10 17.54
C ALA A 86 8.39 2.57 17.07
N GLU A 87 9.34 3.34 17.62
CA GLU A 87 9.62 4.71 17.18
C GLU A 87 10.06 4.76 15.71
N SER A 88 10.94 3.86 15.27
CA SER A 88 11.38 3.78 13.87
C SER A 88 10.22 3.55 12.92
N ILE A 89 9.25 2.69 13.29
CA ILE A 89 8.04 2.47 12.48
C ILE A 89 7.17 3.74 12.44
N LEU A 90 7.03 4.43 13.57
CA LEU A 90 6.28 5.69 13.62
C LEU A 90 6.91 6.75 12.71
N GLU A 91 8.23 6.91 12.75
CA GLU A 91 8.95 7.87 11.89
C GLU A 91 8.85 7.50 10.41
N MET A 92 8.88 6.20 10.08
CA MET A 92 8.60 5.74 8.73
C MET A 92 7.19 6.14 8.26
N MET A 93 6.17 6.01 9.11
CA MET A 93 4.81 6.45 8.78
C MET A 93 4.70 7.98 8.59
N ARG A 94 5.47 8.75 9.38
CA ARG A 94 5.57 10.21 9.20
C ARG A 94 6.22 10.57 7.88
N LEU A 95 7.34 9.92 7.55
CA LEU A 95 8.05 10.13 6.29
C LEU A 95 7.14 9.88 5.08
N VAL A 96 6.37 8.79 5.10
CA VAL A 96 5.41 8.46 4.03
C VAL A 96 4.37 9.55 3.88
N ASN A 97 3.90 10.14 4.98
CA ASN A 97 2.92 11.22 4.94
C ASN A 97 3.51 12.56 4.45
N GLU A 98 4.73 12.89 4.87
CA GLU A 98 5.36 14.19 4.61
C GLU A 98 6.06 14.27 3.25
N GLY A 99 6.75 13.21 2.87
CA GLY A 99 7.59 13.17 1.67
C GLY A 99 7.09 12.23 0.58
N GLY A 100 6.05 11.44 0.86
CA GLY A 100 5.65 10.32 0.01
C GLY A 100 6.70 9.21 -0.01
N TYR A 101 6.28 7.98 -0.15
CA TYR A 101 7.21 6.83 -0.17
C TYR A 101 8.20 6.91 -1.35
N PHE A 102 7.73 7.40 -2.49
CA PHE A 102 8.55 7.61 -3.70
C PHE A 102 8.75 9.10 -4.02
N GLY A 103 8.64 10.02 -3.05
CA GLY A 103 8.76 11.45 -3.30
C GLY A 103 7.64 12.03 -4.15
N PHE A 104 6.45 11.43 -4.12
CA PHE A 104 5.30 11.77 -4.97
C PHE A 104 5.56 11.64 -6.48
N GLU A 105 6.58 10.88 -6.88
CA GLU A 105 6.85 10.66 -8.30
C GLU A 105 5.67 9.95 -8.99
N SER A 106 5.44 10.28 -10.26
CA SER A 106 4.45 9.59 -11.09
C SER A 106 4.81 8.12 -11.27
N LEU A 107 3.80 7.26 -11.21
CA LEU A 107 3.94 5.83 -11.48
C LEU A 107 3.83 5.49 -12.98
N GLU A 108 3.48 6.47 -13.82
CA GLU A 108 3.15 6.27 -15.23
C GLU A 108 4.24 5.54 -15.99
N ASP A 109 5.49 6.03 -15.92
CA ASP A 109 6.64 5.40 -16.58
C ASP A 109 6.89 3.97 -16.08
N SER A 110 6.69 3.73 -14.78
CA SER A 110 6.88 2.41 -14.16
C SER A 110 5.76 1.43 -14.50
N LEU A 111 4.55 1.91 -14.71
CA LEU A 111 3.42 1.09 -15.17
C LEU A 111 3.51 0.82 -16.68
N ALA A 112 3.96 1.79 -17.46
CA ALA A 112 4.12 1.65 -18.92
C ALA A 112 5.12 0.58 -19.34
N VAL A 113 6.05 0.18 -18.47
CA VAL A 113 6.98 -0.91 -18.78
C VAL A 113 6.40 -2.29 -18.54
N LEU A 114 5.29 -2.43 -17.82
CA LEU A 114 4.63 -3.71 -17.57
C LEU A 114 4.00 -4.26 -18.86
N GLU A 115 3.98 -5.57 -18.98
CA GLU A 115 3.32 -6.29 -20.08
C GLU A 115 1.92 -6.76 -19.70
N ASP A 116 1.71 -6.98 -18.40
CA ASP A 116 0.46 -7.45 -17.83
C ASP A 116 -0.04 -6.41 -16.81
N GLU A 117 -1.35 -6.26 -16.67
CA GLU A 117 -1.94 -5.35 -15.70
C GLU A 117 -1.75 -5.88 -14.26
N PRO A 118 -1.26 -5.04 -13.33
CA PRO A 118 -1.17 -5.41 -11.94
C PRO A 118 -2.56 -5.44 -11.29
N THR A 119 -2.70 -6.28 -10.26
CA THR A 119 -3.97 -6.47 -9.53
C THR A 119 -4.40 -5.17 -8.85
N ALA A 120 -5.60 -4.71 -9.16
CA ALA A 120 -6.24 -3.61 -8.46
C ALA A 120 -6.68 -4.01 -7.04
N TRP A 121 -6.85 -3.04 -6.13
CA TRP A 121 -7.26 -3.30 -4.75
C TRP A 121 -8.59 -4.04 -4.65
N VAL A 122 -9.58 -3.63 -5.42
CA VAL A 122 -10.91 -4.28 -5.45
C VAL A 122 -10.82 -5.73 -5.92
N ASP A 123 -9.95 -6.03 -6.90
CA ASP A 123 -9.73 -7.40 -7.37
C ASP A 123 -8.98 -8.25 -6.34
N PHE A 124 -8.02 -7.65 -5.64
CA PHE A 124 -7.35 -8.29 -4.51
C PHE A 124 -8.35 -8.67 -3.43
N LEU A 125 -9.23 -7.76 -3.02
CA LEU A 125 -10.26 -8.01 -2.01
C LEU A 125 -11.15 -9.19 -2.40
N LYS A 126 -11.65 -9.23 -3.64
CA LYS A 126 -12.55 -10.28 -4.14
C LYS A 126 -11.89 -11.65 -4.29
N ARG A 127 -10.57 -11.69 -4.50
CA ARG A 127 -9.83 -12.94 -4.74
C ARG A 127 -9.13 -13.48 -3.49
N ASN A 128 -9.07 -12.70 -2.41
CA ASN A 128 -8.33 -13.09 -1.21
C ASN A 128 -9.21 -13.91 -0.28
N GLU A 129 -8.72 -15.07 0.11
CA GLU A 129 -9.36 -16.01 1.03
C GLU A 129 -9.81 -15.36 2.36
N ALA A 130 -9.07 -14.34 2.84
CA ALA A 130 -9.40 -13.63 4.07
C ALA A 130 -10.75 -12.90 4.01
N PHE A 131 -11.24 -12.58 2.82
CA PHE A 131 -12.47 -11.82 2.60
C PHE A 131 -13.60 -12.63 1.97
N LYS A 132 -13.41 -13.95 1.74
CA LYS A 132 -14.35 -14.80 0.99
C LYS A 132 -15.76 -14.88 1.60
N ASP A 133 -15.85 -14.73 2.92
CA ASP A 133 -17.12 -14.84 3.66
C ASP A 133 -17.81 -13.47 3.87
N LEU A 134 -17.20 -12.37 3.38
CA LEU A 134 -17.78 -11.03 3.47
C LEU A 134 -18.81 -10.76 2.37
N LYS A 135 -19.83 -9.95 2.73
CA LYS A 135 -20.91 -9.52 1.85
C LYS A 135 -21.02 -8.00 1.80
#